data_f475f78c0a7a89e23f24208e0fa40d02
#
_entry.id   f475f78c0a7a89e23f24208e0fa40d02
#
_cell.length_a   1.000
_cell.length_b   1.000
_cell.length_c   1.000
_cell.angle_alpha   90.00
_cell.angle_beta   90.00
_cell.angle_gamma   90.00
#
_symmetry.space_group_name_H-M   'P 1'
#
loop_
_entity.id
_entity.type
_entity.pdbx_description
1 polymer ?
#
loop_
_entity_poly.entity_id
_entity_poly.type
_entity_poly.pdbx_seq_one_letter_code
_entity_poly.pdbx_strand_id
1 'polypeptide(L)'
;VSLDGTEKVHDSIRGAGSYQKTRDTILDYISGPSRKGKPAWKDIWITMTINSLNYRTVTELAQEWKDKVNKIGFQFHTPFVKGDPLWLPFGETRNEVVDCIISLKKKYPNYIVNTEKQISLMKGNWGGNGTIPIQCPSWAILCFDHRGKVKQPCCIGSSDKKGLKPICEQCGLGCYSVLVAQGIKGF
;
A
#
# COMPACT_ATOMS: atom_id res chain seq x y z
N VAL A 1 6.31 6.44 -5.07
CA VAL A 1 7.28 6.60 -3.98
C VAL A 1 6.67 6.12 -2.68
N SER A 2 7.44 5.43 -1.83
CA SER A 2 6.93 4.95 -0.53
C SER A 2 7.22 5.95 0.58
N LEU A 3 6.17 6.35 1.31
CA LEU A 3 6.24 7.11 2.56
C LEU A 3 5.31 6.47 3.58
N ASP A 4 5.86 6.03 4.71
CA ASP A 4 5.14 5.20 5.69
C ASP A 4 4.78 5.97 6.98
N GLY A 5 4.52 7.27 6.87
CA GLY A 5 4.10 8.13 7.98
C GLY A 5 4.84 9.46 8.02
N THR A 6 4.67 10.18 9.10
CA THR A 6 5.46 11.38 9.40
C THR A 6 6.94 11.03 9.60
N GLU A 7 7.81 12.01 9.58
CA GLU A 7 9.27 11.82 9.62
C GLU A 7 9.72 10.81 10.69
N LYS A 8 9.35 11.05 11.95
CA LYS A 8 9.73 10.18 13.06
C LYS A 8 9.26 8.72 12.88
N VAL A 9 8.03 8.55 12.40
CA VAL A 9 7.43 7.23 12.21
C VAL A 9 8.02 6.53 10.99
N HIS A 10 8.18 7.25 9.88
CA HIS A 10 8.80 6.72 8.68
C HIS A 10 10.25 6.25 8.96
N ASP A 11 11.03 7.07 9.64
CA ASP A 11 12.41 6.76 9.98
C ASP A 11 12.54 5.56 10.94
N SER A 12 11.58 5.40 11.86
CA SER A 12 11.54 4.20 12.73
C SER A 12 11.30 2.90 11.96
N ILE A 13 10.67 2.97 10.78
CA ILE A 13 10.36 1.81 9.93
C ILE A 13 11.46 1.58 8.90
N ARG A 14 11.96 2.64 8.26
CA ARG A 14 12.84 2.57 7.09
C ARG A 14 14.29 3.00 7.36
N GLY A 15 14.60 3.39 8.57
CA GLY A 15 15.93 3.85 9.00
C GLY A 15 16.03 5.38 9.06
N ALA A 16 16.87 5.84 9.97
CA ALA A 16 17.07 7.26 10.26
C ALA A 16 17.46 8.06 9.01
N GLY A 17 16.84 9.22 8.83
CA GLY A 17 17.06 10.13 7.70
C GLY A 17 16.45 9.71 6.37
N SER A 18 15.76 8.55 6.33
CA SER A 18 15.12 8.06 5.10
C SER A 18 13.94 8.93 4.67
N TYR A 19 13.21 9.51 5.63
CA TYR A 19 12.13 10.45 5.33
C TYR A 19 12.65 11.70 4.62
N GLN A 20 13.65 12.37 5.21
CA GLN A 20 14.19 13.59 4.66
C GLN A 20 14.75 13.37 3.24
N LYS A 21 15.52 12.29 3.05
CA LYS A 21 16.04 11.91 1.72
C LYS A 21 14.93 11.70 0.70
N THR A 22 13.85 11.01 1.09
CA THR A 22 12.70 10.75 0.22
C THR A 22 11.95 12.04 -0.10
N ARG A 23 11.71 12.88 0.92
CA ARG A 23 11.06 14.18 0.78
C ARG A 23 11.83 15.08 -0.19
N ASP A 24 13.13 15.22 0.01
CA ASP A 24 13.96 16.09 -0.82
C ASP A 24 13.98 15.57 -2.26
N THR A 25 14.09 14.26 -2.47
CA THR A 25 13.99 13.65 -3.81
C THR A 25 12.66 13.98 -4.50
N ILE A 26 11.54 13.96 -3.79
CA ILE A 26 10.22 14.31 -4.34
C ILE A 26 10.19 15.80 -4.69
N LEU A 27 10.61 16.66 -3.76
CA LEU A 27 10.57 18.12 -3.94
C LEU A 27 11.51 18.58 -5.07
N ASP A 28 12.71 18.03 -5.15
CA ASP A 28 13.65 18.29 -6.25
C ASP A 28 13.08 17.84 -7.59
N TYR A 29 12.41 16.70 -7.62
CA TYR A 29 11.75 16.23 -8.84
C TYR A 29 10.61 17.17 -9.25
N ILE A 30 9.81 17.67 -8.31
CA ILE A 30 8.71 18.61 -8.59
C ILE A 30 9.24 19.96 -9.09
N SER A 31 10.27 20.51 -8.43
CA SER A 31 10.84 21.82 -8.73
C SER A 31 11.80 21.83 -9.92
N GLY A 32 12.39 20.68 -10.26
CA GLY A 32 13.39 20.57 -11.32
C GLY A 32 12.85 20.90 -12.71
N PRO A 33 13.72 21.29 -13.63
CA PRO A 33 13.34 21.63 -14.99
C PRO A 33 12.72 20.45 -15.73
N SER A 34 11.76 20.76 -16.60
CA SER A 34 11.19 19.79 -17.53
C SER A 34 12.30 19.21 -18.44
N ARG A 35 12.50 17.90 -18.38
CA ARG A 35 13.50 17.27 -19.26
C ARG A 35 13.03 17.30 -20.71
N LYS A 36 13.84 17.90 -21.61
CA LYS A 36 13.70 17.88 -23.08
C LYS A 36 12.38 18.46 -23.63
N GLY A 37 11.96 19.66 -23.15
CA GLY A 37 10.86 20.39 -23.80
C GLY A 37 9.47 19.71 -23.71
N LYS A 38 9.35 18.65 -22.94
CA LYS A 38 8.05 18.05 -22.63
C LYS A 38 7.43 18.78 -21.44
N PRO A 39 6.10 19.07 -21.45
CA PRO A 39 5.45 19.58 -20.26
C PRO A 39 5.76 18.65 -19.11
N ALA A 40 6.10 19.22 -17.94
CA ALA A 40 6.42 18.46 -16.76
C ALA A 40 5.15 17.80 -16.20
N TRP A 41 4.71 16.73 -16.81
CA TRP A 41 3.76 15.80 -16.22
C TRP A 41 4.47 15.07 -15.09
N LYS A 42 4.60 15.78 -13.97
CA LYS A 42 5.22 15.24 -12.78
C LYS A 42 4.14 14.55 -11.95
N ASP A 43 3.70 13.40 -12.43
CA ASP A 43 2.71 12.60 -11.72
C ASP A 43 3.42 11.77 -10.65
N ILE A 44 3.40 12.29 -9.43
CA ILE A 44 3.98 11.62 -8.27
C ILE A 44 2.87 11.01 -7.43
N TRP A 45 3.01 9.73 -7.17
CA TRP A 45 2.15 8.97 -6.28
C TRP A 45 2.92 8.52 -5.05
N ILE A 46 2.39 8.81 -3.89
CA ILE A 46 2.86 8.24 -2.62
C ILE A 46 2.07 6.97 -2.34
N THR A 47 2.76 5.94 -1.86
CA THR A 47 2.12 4.74 -1.31
C THR A 47 2.54 4.59 0.14
N MET A 48 1.57 4.49 1.04
CA MET A 48 1.77 4.17 2.44
C MET A 48 1.44 2.71 2.68
N THR A 49 2.39 1.97 3.25
CA THR A 49 2.16 0.61 3.75
C THR A 49 1.85 0.70 5.25
N ILE A 50 0.57 0.52 5.57
CA ILE A 50 0.04 0.66 6.93
C ILE A 50 0.40 -0.57 7.75
N ASN A 51 0.92 -0.35 8.94
CA ASN A 51 1.35 -1.37 9.89
C ASN A 51 1.06 -0.94 11.35
N SER A 52 1.44 -1.77 12.32
CA SER A 52 1.22 -1.51 13.74
C SER A 52 1.90 -0.25 14.30
N LEU A 53 2.94 0.27 13.63
CA LEU A 53 3.68 1.45 14.08
C LEU A 53 3.12 2.76 13.51
N ASN A 54 2.51 2.71 12.32
CA ASN A 54 2.17 3.93 11.59
C ASN A 54 0.66 4.17 11.36
N TYR A 55 -0.21 3.23 11.71
CA TYR A 55 -1.64 3.32 11.39
C TYR A 55 -2.32 4.60 11.89
N ARG A 56 -1.80 5.21 12.96
CA ARG A 56 -2.33 6.46 13.51
C ARG A 56 -1.95 7.70 12.71
N THR A 57 -0.96 7.61 11.83
CA THR A 57 -0.45 8.75 11.05
C THR A 57 -1.04 8.85 9.64
N VAL A 58 -2.02 8.02 9.29
CA VAL A 58 -2.67 7.97 7.96
C VAL A 58 -3.21 9.32 7.54
N THR A 59 -3.98 9.97 8.41
CA THR A 59 -4.59 11.28 8.12
C THR A 59 -3.55 12.36 8.01
N GLU A 60 -2.59 12.38 8.94
CA GLU A 60 -1.54 13.38 9.00
C GLU A 60 -0.66 13.34 7.74
N LEU A 61 -0.21 12.14 7.34
CA LEU A 61 0.55 11.98 6.10
C LEU A 61 -0.26 12.43 4.87
N ALA A 62 -1.53 12.03 4.78
CA ALA A 62 -2.37 12.42 3.65
C ALA A 62 -2.53 13.94 3.55
N GLN A 63 -2.72 14.62 4.67
CA GLN A 63 -2.87 16.08 4.73
C GLN A 63 -1.56 16.81 4.43
N GLU A 64 -0.44 16.34 4.97
CA GLU A 64 0.87 16.92 4.75
C GLU A 64 1.26 16.95 3.26
N TRP A 65 0.87 15.92 2.50
CA TRP A 65 1.30 15.74 1.11
C TRP A 65 0.25 16.12 0.06
N LYS A 66 -0.97 16.46 0.48
CA LYS A 66 -2.11 16.69 -0.42
C LYS A 66 -1.84 17.71 -1.53
N ASP A 67 -1.13 18.79 -1.20
CA ASP A 67 -0.85 19.87 -2.15
C ASP A 67 0.57 19.78 -2.77
N LYS A 68 1.31 18.72 -2.44
CA LYS A 68 2.68 18.50 -2.90
C LYS A 68 2.78 17.39 -3.95
N VAL A 69 1.87 16.41 -3.94
CA VAL A 69 1.87 15.28 -4.87
C VAL A 69 0.48 15.06 -5.48
N ASN A 70 0.43 14.37 -6.60
CA ASN A 70 -0.81 14.15 -7.32
C ASN A 70 -1.75 13.19 -6.60
N LYS A 71 -1.22 12.11 -6.05
CA LYS A 71 -2.02 11.03 -5.46
C LYS A 71 -1.33 10.34 -4.30
N ILE A 72 -2.16 9.77 -3.42
CA ILE A 72 -1.72 8.85 -2.37
C ILE A 72 -2.56 7.58 -2.40
N GLY A 73 -1.89 6.44 -2.21
CA GLY A 73 -2.51 5.13 -2.09
C GLY A 73 -2.17 4.47 -0.77
N PHE A 74 -3.07 3.64 -0.28
CA PHE A 74 -2.93 2.91 0.98
C PHE A 74 -3.01 1.42 0.76
N GLN A 75 -2.17 0.69 1.47
CA GLN A 75 -2.22 -0.76 1.59
C GLN A 75 -1.77 -1.16 2.99
N PHE A 76 -2.15 -2.35 3.45
CA PHE A 76 -1.66 -2.86 4.72
C PHE A 76 -0.41 -3.73 4.52
N HIS A 77 0.41 -3.77 5.57
CA HIS A 77 1.56 -4.67 5.61
C HIS A 77 1.11 -6.12 5.54
N THR A 78 1.83 -6.91 4.76
CA THR A 78 1.66 -8.36 4.66
C THR A 78 2.86 -9.05 5.27
N PRO A 79 2.70 -9.84 6.33
CA PRO A 79 3.81 -10.52 6.98
C PRO A 79 4.36 -11.67 6.13
N PHE A 80 5.65 -11.91 6.29
CA PHE A 80 6.37 -13.06 5.71
C PHE A 80 6.75 -14.10 6.76
N VAL A 81 6.66 -13.73 8.03
CA VAL A 81 6.94 -14.60 9.16
C VAL A 81 5.78 -14.56 10.16
N LYS A 82 5.51 -15.69 10.80
CA LYS A 82 4.46 -15.76 11.82
C LYS A 82 4.86 -14.90 13.02
N GLY A 83 3.91 -14.09 13.53
CA GLY A 83 4.16 -13.20 14.66
C GLY A 83 4.91 -11.92 14.29
N ASP A 84 4.91 -11.53 13.01
CA ASP A 84 5.51 -10.26 12.58
C ASP A 84 4.92 -9.09 13.36
N PRO A 85 5.74 -8.33 14.12
CA PRO A 85 5.25 -7.25 14.96
C PRO A 85 4.70 -6.04 14.17
N LEU A 86 5.03 -5.95 12.90
CA LEU A 86 4.51 -4.91 12.01
C LEU A 86 3.11 -5.22 11.49
N TRP A 87 2.66 -6.45 11.63
CA TRP A 87 1.32 -6.78 11.17
C TRP A 87 0.25 -6.12 12.04
N LEU A 88 -0.65 -5.37 11.43
CA LEU A 88 -1.85 -4.83 12.07
C LEU A 88 -2.98 -5.86 11.92
N PRO A 89 -3.39 -6.54 13.00
CA PRO A 89 -4.40 -7.59 12.95
C PRO A 89 -5.73 -7.12 12.39
N PHE A 90 -6.47 -8.05 11.80
CA PHE A 90 -7.88 -7.82 11.49
C PHE A 90 -8.65 -7.60 12.79
N GLY A 91 -9.59 -6.66 12.81
CA GLY A 91 -10.36 -6.30 13.98
C GLY A 91 -10.71 -4.82 13.99
N GLU A 92 -11.17 -4.35 15.15
CA GLU A 92 -11.72 -3.00 15.34
C GLU A 92 -10.72 -1.91 14.92
N THR A 93 -9.50 -1.92 15.46
CA THR A 93 -8.47 -0.92 15.13
C THR A 93 -8.20 -0.83 13.62
N ARG A 94 -8.10 -1.98 12.93
CA ARG A 94 -7.90 -1.98 11.48
C ARG A 94 -9.13 -1.42 10.75
N ASN A 95 -10.32 -1.76 11.22
CA ASN A 95 -11.57 -1.25 10.65
C ASN A 95 -11.69 0.26 10.79
N GLU A 96 -11.32 0.83 11.94
CA GLU A 96 -11.28 2.28 12.17
C GLU A 96 -10.32 2.97 11.17
N VAL A 97 -9.14 2.39 10.93
CA VAL A 97 -8.20 2.91 9.93
C VAL A 97 -8.80 2.88 8.53
N VAL A 98 -9.49 1.78 8.18
CA VAL A 98 -10.18 1.68 6.89
C VAL A 98 -11.27 2.74 6.76
N ASP A 99 -12.07 2.97 7.81
CA ASP A 99 -13.12 4.01 7.82
C ASP A 99 -12.53 5.42 7.73
N CYS A 100 -11.39 5.65 8.36
CA CYS A 100 -10.61 6.88 8.21
C CYS A 100 -10.21 7.10 6.74
N ILE A 101 -9.68 6.07 6.05
CA ILE A 101 -9.28 6.17 4.64
C ILE A 101 -10.52 6.41 3.74
N ILE A 102 -11.66 5.77 4.03
CA ILE A 102 -12.92 6.03 3.32
C ILE A 102 -13.33 7.50 3.48
N SER A 103 -13.23 8.04 4.68
CA SER A 103 -13.54 9.44 4.96
C SER A 103 -12.61 10.39 4.21
N LEU A 104 -11.32 10.08 4.16
CA LEU A 104 -10.34 10.81 3.34
C LEU A 104 -10.67 10.71 1.85
N LYS A 105 -11.07 9.53 1.36
CA LYS A 105 -11.48 9.34 -0.04
C LYS A 105 -12.69 10.19 -0.41
N LYS A 106 -13.70 10.26 0.45
CA LYS A 106 -14.88 11.11 0.25
C LYS A 106 -14.50 12.59 0.23
N LYS A 107 -13.62 13.01 1.13
CA LYS A 107 -13.14 14.40 1.20
C LYS A 107 -12.23 14.79 0.04
N TYR A 108 -11.41 13.87 -0.45
CA TYR A 108 -10.40 14.09 -1.48
C TYR A 108 -10.49 13.03 -2.59
N PRO A 109 -11.58 12.99 -3.38
CA PRO A 109 -11.89 11.88 -4.28
C PRO A 109 -10.84 11.65 -5.38
N ASN A 110 -10.19 12.71 -5.85
CA ASN A 110 -9.19 12.64 -6.92
C ASN A 110 -7.76 12.41 -6.39
N TYR A 111 -7.54 12.65 -5.10
CA TYR A 111 -6.22 12.51 -4.47
C TYR A 111 -5.98 11.11 -3.93
N ILE A 112 -6.98 10.47 -3.30
CA ILE A 112 -6.85 9.09 -2.83
C ILE A 112 -7.05 8.14 -4.01
N VAL A 113 -6.04 7.32 -4.32
CA VAL A 113 -6.06 6.38 -5.47
C VAL A 113 -7.06 5.26 -5.29
N ASN A 114 -7.12 4.71 -4.08
CA ASN A 114 -8.00 3.60 -3.78
C ASN A 114 -9.48 3.97 -3.99
N THR A 115 -10.26 3.05 -4.54
CA THR A 115 -11.72 3.21 -4.58
C THR A 115 -12.35 2.87 -3.23
N GLU A 116 -13.53 3.41 -2.92
CA GLU A 116 -14.23 3.09 -1.66
C GLU A 116 -14.49 1.59 -1.52
N LYS A 117 -14.89 0.93 -2.62
CA LYS A 117 -15.09 -0.53 -2.64
C LYS A 117 -13.80 -1.28 -2.33
N GLN A 118 -12.68 -0.85 -2.93
CA GLN A 118 -11.36 -1.43 -2.67
C GLN A 118 -10.96 -1.26 -1.20
N ILE A 119 -11.14 -0.06 -0.63
CA ILE A 119 -10.80 0.23 0.76
C ILE A 119 -11.66 -0.62 1.70
N SER A 120 -12.98 -0.70 1.46
CA SER A 120 -13.91 -1.48 2.28
C SER A 120 -13.54 -2.96 2.34
N LEU A 121 -13.00 -3.53 1.25
CA LEU A 121 -12.52 -4.90 1.22
C LEU A 121 -11.30 -5.14 2.13
N MET A 122 -10.58 -4.09 2.53
CA MET A 122 -9.44 -4.21 3.43
C MET A 122 -9.83 -4.48 4.89
N LYS A 123 -11.12 -4.35 5.25
CA LYS A 123 -11.67 -4.80 6.54
C LYS A 123 -11.73 -6.32 6.64
N GLY A 124 -11.83 -6.99 5.50
CA GLY A 124 -11.98 -8.44 5.44
C GLY A 124 -10.74 -9.17 5.91
N ASN A 125 -10.97 -10.31 6.53
CA ASN A 125 -9.96 -11.28 6.88
C ASN A 125 -9.98 -12.40 5.79
N TRP A 126 -8.86 -12.67 5.20
CA TRP A 126 -8.70 -13.52 4.02
C TRP A 126 -8.48 -14.98 4.38
N GLY A 127 -9.54 -15.73 4.49
CA GLY A 127 -9.45 -17.18 4.70
C GLY A 127 -9.25 -17.62 6.15
N GLY A 128 -9.38 -16.73 7.11
CA GLY A 128 -9.49 -17.10 8.53
C GLY A 128 -10.89 -17.49 8.94
N ASN A 129 -11.06 -18.18 10.07
CA ASN A 129 -12.35 -18.54 10.63
C ASN A 129 -13.29 -17.32 10.77
N GLY A 130 -14.46 -17.40 10.17
CA GLY A 130 -15.46 -16.32 10.20
C GLY A 130 -15.30 -15.26 9.12
N THR A 131 -14.45 -15.49 8.13
CA THR A 131 -14.18 -14.56 7.06
C THR A 131 -14.72 -14.98 5.72
N ILE A 132 -14.83 -14.00 4.85
CA ILE A 132 -15.22 -14.23 3.47
C ILE A 132 -14.23 -15.23 2.88
N PRO A 133 -14.67 -16.39 2.43
CA PRO A 133 -13.83 -17.36 1.76
C PRO A 133 -13.54 -16.83 0.34
N ILE A 134 -12.73 -15.80 0.27
CA ILE A 134 -12.35 -15.27 -1.02
C ILE A 134 -10.96 -15.81 -1.32
N GLN A 135 -10.89 -16.71 -2.26
CA GLN A 135 -9.61 -17.13 -2.81
C GLN A 135 -8.97 -15.92 -3.51
N CYS A 136 -7.72 -15.67 -3.19
CA CYS A 136 -6.99 -14.57 -3.80
C CYS A 136 -6.91 -14.79 -5.32
N PRO A 137 -7.36 -13.84 -6.15
CA PRO A 137 -7.27 -13.94 -7.60
C PRO A 137 -5.84 -13.70 -8.11
N SER A 138 -4.83 -14.23 -7.41
CA SER A 138 -3.42 -14.09 -7.81
C SER A 138 -3.14 -14.68 -9.19
N TRP A 139 -3.97 -15.61 -9.65
CA TRP A 139 -3.94 -16.16 -11.00
C TRP A 139 -4.16 -15.11 -12.10
N ALA A 140 -4.85 -14.01 -11.79
CA ALA A 140 -5.06 -12.90 -12.71
C ALA A 140 -3.89 -11.92 -12.76
N ILE A 141 -2.83 -12.15 -11.97
CA ILE A 141 -1.67 -11.28 -11.87
C ILE A 141 -0.42 -12.04 -12.26
N LEU A 142 0.29 -11.54 -13.26
CA LEU A 142 1.62 -12.02 -13.62
C LEU A 142 2.66 -10.98 -13.20
N CYS A 143 3.50 -11.35 -12.26
CA CYS A 143 4.54 -10.46 -11.73
C CYS A 143 5.93 -11.03 -11.99
N PHE A 144 6.86 -10.15 -12.31
CA PHE A 144 8.25 -10.51 -12.58
C PHE A 144 9.19 -9.84 -11.58
N ASP A 145 10.32 -10.49 -11.31
CA ASP A 145 11.44 -9.85 -10.62
C ASP A 145 12.27 -8.99 -11.61
N HIS A 146 13.30 -8.33 -11.07
CA HIS A 146 14.18 -7.49 -11.87
C HIS A 146 15.01 -8.24 -12.95
N ARG A 147 14.99 -9.57 -12.91
CA ARG A 147 15.66 -10.47 -13.88
C ARG A 147 14.67 -11.08 -14.87
N GLY A 148 13.40 -10.68 -14.84
CA GLY A 148 12.34 -11.22 -15.69
C GLY A 148 11.81 -12.60 -15.26
N LYS A 149 12.14 -13.09 -14.05
CA LYS A 149 11.61 -14.35 -13.53
C LYS A 149 10.26 -14.13 -12.86
N VAL A 150 9.32 -15.05 -13.11
CA VAL A 150 7.98 -15.00 -12.51
C VAL A 150 8.06 -15.14 -11.00
N LYS A 151 7.41 -14.22 -10.30
CA LYS A 151 7.26 -14.23 -8.85
C LYS A 151 6.06 -15.10 -8.44
N GLN A 152 6.20 -15.84 -7.36
CA GLN A 152 5.15 -16.72 -6.84
C GLN A 152 4.90 -16.44 -5.35
N PRO A 153 3.66 -16.50 -4.86
CA PRO A 153 2.42 -16.75 -5.61
C PRO A 153 1.86 -15.48 -6.27
N CYS A 154 2.42 -14.30 -6.00
CA CYS A 154 1.89 -13.01 -6.46
C CYS A 154 2.99 -11.93 -6.47
N CYS A 155 2.60 -10.65 -6.60
CA CYS A 155 3.52 -9.50 -6.71
C CYS A 155 4.51 -9.35 -5.54
N ILE A 156 4.17 -9.78 -4.33
CA ILE A 156 5.08 -9.76 -3.17
C ILE A 156 5.83 -11.07 -2.97
N GLY A 157 5.49 -12.11 -3.72
CA GLY A 157 6.21 -13.39 -3.65
C GLY A 157 7.65 -13.28 -4.16
N SER A 158 8.34 -14.41 -4.17
CA SER A 158 9.69 -14.55 -4.69
C SER A 158 9.73 -15.36 -5.97
N SER A 159 10.68 -15.05 -6.84
CA SER A 159 11.04 -15.88 -8.00
C SER A 159 12.00 -17.02 -7.61
N ASP A 160 12.59 -16.95 -6.42
CA ASP A 160 13.40 -18.01 -5.86
C ASP A 160 12.51 -19.02 -5.11
N LYS A 161 12.66 -20.32 -5.43
CA LYS A 161 11.92 -21.40 -4.74
C LYS A 161 12.20 -21.47 -3.24
N LYS A 162 13.35 -21.00 -2.80
CA LYS A 162 13.75 -20.90 -1.38
C LYS A 162 13.40 -19.54 -0.75
N GLY A 163 12.87 -18.61 -1.55
CA GLY A 163 12.50 -17.27 -1.07
C GLY A 163 11.33 -17.29 -0.08
N LEU A 164 11.30 -16.27 0.76
CA LEU A 164 10.20 -16.08 1.72
C LEU A 164 8.88 -15.94 0.97
N LYS A 165 7.86 -16.63 1.48
CA LYS A 165 6.49 -16.54 0.98
C LYS A 165 5.65 -15.68 1.93
N PRO A 166 4.74 -14.85 1.39
CA PRO A 166 3.82 -14.10 2.24
C PRO A 166 2.86 -15.04 2.97
N ILE A 167 2.42 -14.64 4.15
CA ILE A 167 1.34 -15.30 4.86
C ILE A 167 0.03 -14.82 4.24
N CYS A 168 -0.54 -15.61 3.33
CA CYS A 168 -1.69 -15.21 2.52
C CYS A 168 -2.93 -14.87 3.35
N GLU A 169 -3.16 -15.58 4.47
CA GLU A 169 -4.28 -15.35 5.39
C GLU A 169 -4.17 -13.99 6.10
N GLN A 170 -3.00 -13.38 6.09
CA GLN A 170 -2.71 -12.10 6.70
C GLN A 170 -2.39 -11.01 5.66
N CYS A 171 -2.72 -11.28 4.40
CA CYS A 171 -2.40 -10.38 3.30
C CYS A 171 -3.04 -9.01 3.48
N GLY A 172 -2.22 -7.97 3.38
CA GLY A 172 -2.64 -6.57 3.47
C GLY A 172 -2.61 -5.83 2.13
N LEU A 173 -2.31 -6.54 1.03
CA LEU A 173 -2.09 -5.90 -0.25
C LEU A 173 -3.36 -5.47 -0.95
N GLY A 174 -3.26 -4.29 -1.55
CA GLY A 174 -4.32 -3.72 -2.33
C GLY A 174 -4.61 -4.45 -3.65
N CYS A 175 -3.68 -5.25 -4.20
CA CYS A 175 -3.89 -5.89 -5.49
C CYS A 175 -5.11 -6.83 -5.50
N TYR A 176 -5.32 -7.62 -4.46
CA TYR A 176 -6.54 -8.41 -4.34
C TYR A 176 -7.80 -7.51 -4.28
N SER A 177 -7.81 -6.53 -3.39
CA SER A 177 -8.98 -5.66 -3.25
C SER A 177 -9.28 -4.90 -4.55
N VAL A 178 -8.25 -4.57 -5.35
CA VAL A 178 -8.41 -4.03 -6.70
C VAL A 178 -9.15 -5.01 -7.61
N LEU A 179 -8.66 -6.24 -7.70
CA LEU A 179 -9.22 -7.25 -8.61
C LEU A 179 -10.67 -7.60 -8.25
N VAL A 180 -10.94 -7.82 -6.96
CA VAL A 180 -12.30 -8.11 -6.49
C VAL A 180 -13.24 -6.92 -6.67
N ALA A 181 -12.75 -5.69 -6.46
CA ALA A 181 -13.53 -4.49 -6.73
C ALA A 181 -13.90 -4.35 -8.21
N GLN A 182 -13.09 -4.88 -9.10
CA GLN A 182 -13.35 -4.95 -10.55
C GLN A 182 -14.23 -6.16 -10.95
N GLY A 183 -14.67 -6.98 -10.00
CA GLY A 183 -15.53 -8.13 -10.26
C GLY A 183 -14.79 -9.42 -10.61
N ILE A 184 -13.46 -9.44 -10.53
CA ILE A 184 -12.69 -10.68 -10.73
C ILE A 184 -12.86 -11.56 -9.48
N LYS A 185 -13.42 -12.74 -9.69
CA LYS A 185 -13.65 -13.74 -8.63
C LYS A 185 -12.43 -14.67 -8.54
N GLY A 186 -12.02 -14.99 -7.32
CA GLY A 186 -11.15 -16.13 -7.09
C GLY A 186 -11.90 -17.45 -7.35
N PHE A 187 -11.16 -18.48 -7.65
CA PHE A 187 -11.71 -19.85 -7.77
C PHE A 187 -11.81 -20.49 -6.40
#